data_644a7edf34c880f2eb87b3ea14af0eac
#
_entry.id   644a7edf34c880f2eb87b3ea14af0eac
#
_cell.length_a   1.000
_cell.length_b   1.000
_cell.length_c   1.000
_cell.angle_alpha   90.00
_cell.angle_beta   90.00
_cell.angle_gamma   90.00
#
_symmetry.space_group_name_H-M   'P 1'
#
loop_
_entity.id
_entity.type
_entity.pdbx_description
1 polymer ?
#
loop_
_entity_poly.entity_id
_entity_poly.type
_entity_poly.pdbx_seq_one_letter_code
_entity_poly.pdbx_strand_id
1 'polypeptide(L)'
;MSETTFQPRVKKTWLHSLATVALVALAVSLFGAVGVVRAVNADLDTVKREEIATTALSPPDAEFENYLFVGSDSRVGADPSDADYGNVGDAGDIGGQRSDTLMVLHYVKRTGTVSLMSIPRDLWVAIGNGENEQRINTAYQEGTDVLVRTVQRALNIPIHHYVEIDFQGFK
;
A
#
# COMPACT_ATOMS: atom_id res chain seq x y z
N MET A 1 -75.06 -28.60 27.88
CA MET A 1 -74.20 -27.45 28.09
C MET A 1 -72.91 -27.76 27.34
N SER A 2 -72.76 -27.24 26.16
CA SER A 2 -71.54 -27.45 25.30
C SER A 2 -70.67 -26.21 25.41
N GLU A 3 -69.51 -26.34 26.05
CA GLU A 3 -68.51 -25.28 26.16
C GLU A 3 -67.79 -25.12 24.82
N THR A 4 -67.99 -23.97 24.22
CA THR A 4 -67.26 -23.57 22.96
C THR A 4 -65.93 -23.01 23.38
N THR A 5 -64.88 -23.79 23.26
CA THR A 5 -63.51 -23.36 23.49
C THR A 5 -63.08 -22.43 22.33
N PHE A 6 -62.96 -21.15 22.61
CA PHE A 6 -62.45 -20.15 21.69
C PHE A 6 -60.93 -20.25 21.60
N GLN A 7 -60.40 -20.78 20.49
CA GLN A 7 -58.97 -20.74 20.20
C GLN A 7 -58.65 -19.49 19.37
N PRO A 8 -57.78 -18.58 19.88
CA PRO A 8 -57.38 -17.43 19.11
C PRO A 8 -56.46 -17.88 17.96
N ARG A 9 -56.89 -17.70 16.70
CA ARG A 9 -56.05 -17.81 15.52
C ARG A 9 -55.02 -16.70 15.54
N VAL A 10 -53.81 -16.99 15.98
CA VAL A 10 -52.66 -16.09 15.79
C VAL A 10 -52.44 -15.95 14.28
N LYS A 11 -52.65 -14.74 13.75
CA LYS A 11 -52.53 -14.45 12.32
C LYS A 11 -51.10 -14.66 11.88
N LYS A 12 -50.88 -15.60 10.98
CA LYS A 12 -49.61 -15.98 10.37
C LYS A 12 -48.93 -14.82 9.58
N THR A 13 -49.63 -13.68 9.46
CA THR A 13 -49.21 -12.48 8.70
C THR A 13 -48.04 -11.71 9.32
N TRP A 14 -47.86 -11.72 10.62
CA TRP A 14 -46.78 -11.03 11.32
C TRP A 14 -45.41 -11.71 11.02
N LEU A 15 -45.37 -13.04 11.00
CA LEU A 15 -44.14 -13.79 10.68
C LEU A 15 -43.64 -13.50 9.26
N HIS A 16 -44.56 -13.34 8.30
CA HIS A 16 -44.19 -12.93 6.95
C HIS A 16 -43.65 -11.48 6.92
N SER A 17 -44.24 -10.56 7.70
CA SER A 17 -43.77 -9.19 7.79
C SER A 17 -42.36 -9.11 8.44
N LEU A 18 -42.09 -9.89 9.47
CA LEU A 18 -40.76 -9.97 10.09
C LEU A 18 -39.72 -10.59 9.11
N ALA A 19 -40.10 -11.62 8.39
CA ALA A 19 -39.22 -12.23 7.41
C ALA A 19 -38.88 -11.26 6.26
N THR A 20 -39.86 -10.48 5.78
CA THR A 20 -39.60 -9.45 4.76
C THR A 20 -38.70 -8.31 5.26
N VAL A 21 -38.92 -7.83 6.48
CA VAL A 21 -38.06 -6.81 7.10
C VAL A 21 -36.64 -7.33 7.29
N ALA A 22 -36.47 -8.56 7.77
CA ALA A 22 -35.14 -9.18 7.93
C ALA A 22 -34.42 -9.35 6.56
N LEU A 23 -35.16 -9.75 5.52
CA LEU A 23 -34.62 -9.93 4.18
C LEU A 23 -34.20 -8.58 3.56
N VAL A 24 -35.00 -7.52 3.75
CA VAL A 24 -34.64 -6.18 3.30
C VAL A 24 -33.44 -5.65 4.07
N ALA A 25 -33.38 -5.83 5.39
CA ALA A 25 -32.22 -5.43 6.19
C ALA A 25 -30.94 -6.16 5.75
N LEU A 26 -31.03 -7.46 5.48
CA LEU A 26 -29.91 -8.24 4.95
C LEU A 26 -29.46 -7.74 3.58
N ALA A 27 -30.41 -7.45 2.68
CA ALA A 27 -30.11 -6.91 1.35
C ALA A 27 -29.40 -5.54 1.44
N VAL A 28 -29.88 -4.63 2.29
CA VAL A 28 -29.27 -3.31 2.51
C VAL A 28 -27.85 -3.46 3.09
N SER A 29 -27.65 -4.38 4.03
CA SER A 29 -26.32 -4.66 4.60
C SER A 29 -25.36 -5.22 3.56
N LEU A 30 -25.80 -6.13 2.70
CA LEU A 30 -25.00 -6.67 1.60
C LEU A 30 -24.65 -5.59 0.56
N PHE A 31 -25.62 -4.76 0.17
CA PHE A 31 -25.36 -3.64 -0.73
C PHE A 31 -24.38 -2.63 -0.15
N GLY A 32 -24.52 -2.31 1.17
CA GLY A 32 -23.58 -1.46 1.88
C GLY A 32 -22.16 -2.04 1.89
N ALA A 33 -22.03 -3.32 2.22
CA ALA A 33 -20.73 -4.00 2.22
C ALA A 33 -20.07 -4.02 0.83
N VAL A 34 -20.85 -4.34 -0.21
CA VAL A 34 -20.36 -4.29 -1.61
C VAL A 34 -19.96 -2.86 -2.02
N GLY A 35 -20.71 -1.85 -1.59
CA GLY A 35 -20.39 -0.44 -1.84
C GLY A 35 -19.06 -0.04 -1.22
N VAL A 36 -18.83 -0.40 0.05
CA VAL A 36 -17.57 -0.13 0.75
C VAL A 36 -16.39 -0.85 0.08
N VAL A 37 -16.55 -2.14 -0.25
CA VAL A 37 -15.48 -2.90 -0.93
C VAL A 37 -15.14 -2.28 -2.29
N ARG A 38 -16.16 -1.85 -3.05
CA ARG A 38 -15.93 -1.18 -4.35
C ARG A 38 -15.24 0.17 -4.20
N ALA A 39 -15.61 0.97 -3.20
CA ALA A 39 -14.97 2.25 -2.94
C ALA A 39 -13.49 2.06 -2.58
N VAL A 40 -13.19 1.13 -1.66
CA VAL A 40 -11.81 0.80 -1.28
C VAL A 40 -11.01 0.28 -2.47
N ASN A 41 -11.59 -0.60 -3.29
CA ASN A 41 -10.89 -1.11 -4.47
C ASN A 41 -10.66 -0.02 -5.52
N ALA A 42 -11.60 0.92 -5.71
CA ALA A 42 -11.42 2.04 -6.63
C ALA A 42 -10.27 2.96 -6.20
N ASP A 43 -10.15 3.22 -4.89
CA ASP A 43 -9.02 3.99 -4.36
C ASP A 43 -7.69 3.24 -4.54
N LEU A 44 -7.67 1.92 -4.33
CA LEU A 44 -6.48 1.09 -4.54
C LEU A 44 -6.08 0.99 -6.03
N ASP A 45 -7.03 1.10 -6.96
CA ASP A 45 -6.75 1.11 -8.40
C ASP A 45 -6.10 2.43 -8.87
N THR A 46 -6.18 3.50 -8.07
CA THR A 46 -5.49 4.77 -8.35
C THR A 46 -4.00 4.71 -8.00
N VAL A 47 -3.59 3.76 -7.16
CA VAL A 47 -2.18 3.57 -6.80
C VAL A 47 -1.42 3.09 -8.03
N LYS A 48 -0.48 3.92 -8.51
CA LYS A 48 0.40 3.56 -9.62
C LYS A 48 1.23 2.34 -9.22
N ARG A 49 1.04 1.24 -9.94
CA ARG A 49 1.87 0.05 -9.78
C ARG A 49 3.04 0.13 -10.75
N GLU A 50 4.24 0.17 -10.24
CA GLU A 50 5.44 0.11 -11.04
C GLU A 50 5.80 -1.35 -11.29
N GLU A 51 6.00 -1.73 -12.55
CA GLU A 51 6.50 -3.06 -12.91
C GLU A 51 8.00 -3.13 -12.63
N ILE A 52 8.35 -3.54 -11.43
CA ILE A 52 9.74 -3.87 -11.11
C ILE A 52 10.06 -5.22 -11.76
N ALA A 53 11.23 -5.31 -12.40
CA ALA A 53 11.68 -6.59 -12.93
C ALA A 53 11.59 -7.67 -11.85
N THR A 54 10.76 -8.68 -12.07
CA THR A 54 10.48 -9.77 -11.07
C THR A 54 11.76 -10.46 -10.58
N THR A 55 12.86 -10.31 -11.33
CA THR A 55 14.19 -10.80 -10.95
C THR A 55 14.92 -9.94 -9.94
N ALA A 56 14.43 -8.72 -9.62
CA ALA A 56 15.04 -7.84 -8.64
C ALA A 56 14.52 -8.12 -7.23
N LEU A 57 13.24 -8.46 -7.09
CA LEU A 57 12.65 -8.79 -5.81
C LEU A 57 12.95 -10.24 -5.43
N SER A 58 13.11 -10.47 -4.13
CA SER A 58 13.23 -11.84 -3.58
C SER A 58 11.90 -12.58 -3.65
N PRO A 59 11.92 -13.91 -3.80
CA PRO A 59 10.69 -14.70 -3.75
C PRO A 59 10.01 -14.58 -2.38
N PRO A 60 8.66 -14.76 -2.31
CA PRO A 60 7.94 -14.70 -1.04
C PRO A 60 8.52 -15.67 0.01
N ASP A 61 8.64 -15.20 1.24
CA ASP A 61 9.05 -16.00 2.39
C ASP A 61 7.82 -16.40 3.24
N ALA A 62 7.84 -17.59 3.85
CA ALA A 62 6.73 -18.09 4.65
C ALA A 62 6.67 -17.43 6.05
N GLU A 63 7.80 -17.00 6.59
CA GLU A 63 7.93 -16.52 7.96
C GLU A 63 7.90 -15.01 8.09
N PHE A 64 8.43 -14.29 7.11
CA PHE A 64 8.54 -12.84 7.13
C PHE A 64 8.39 -12.20 5.74
N GLU A 65 8.22 -10.90 5.72
CA GLU A 65 8.26 -10.06 4.53
C GLU A 65 9.05 -8.78 4.81
N ASN A 66 9.85 -8.37 3.83
CA ASN A 66 10.58 -7.11 3.87
C ASN A 66 10.07 -6.19 2.77
N TYR A 67 9.75 -4.97 3.17
CA TYR A 67 9.28 -3.90 2.31
C TYR A 67 10.35 -2.82 2.25
N LEU A 68 10.83 -2.47 1.06
CA LEU A 68 11.68 -1.31 0.86
C LEU A 68 10.80 -0.09 0.60
N PHE A 69 10.80 0.85 1.54
CA PHE A 69 10.13 2.14 1.40
C PHE A 69 11.12 3.19 0.91
N VAL A 70 10.71 3.91 -0.12
CA VAL A 70 11.48 4.98 -0.75
C VAL A 70 10.65 6.25 -0.73
N GLY A 71 11.15 7.28 -0.05
CA GLY A 71 10.62 8.64 -0.17
C GLY A 71 11.36 9.36 -1.27
N SER A 72 10.64 9.72 -2.33
CA SER A 72 11.18 10.46 -3.47
C SER A 72 10.74 11.91 -3.42
N ASP A 73 11.66 12.84 -3.71
CA ASP A 73 11.35 14.25 -3.95
C ASP A 73 10.91 14.51 -5.40
N SER A 74 10.56 13.43 -6.12
CA SER A 74 10.09 13.52 -7.50
C SER A 74 8.83 14.40 -7.58
N ARG A 75 8.91 15.42 -8.42
CA ARG A 75 7.81 16.32 -8.76
C ARG A 75 7.20 16.02 -10.12
N VAL A 76 7.51 14.86 -10.66
CA VAL A 76 6.94 14.40 -11.94
C VAL A 76 5.44 14.26 -11.77
N GLY A 77 4.67 15.15 -12.43
CA GLY A 77 3.22 15.19 -12.35
C GLY A 77 2.63 16.15 -11.29
N ALA A 78 3.46 16.91 -10.56
CA ALA A 78 2.95 17.97 -9.67
C ALA A 78 2.23 19.04 -10.49
N ASP A 79 1.03 19.44 -10.05
CA ASP A 79 0.24 20.48 -10.73
C ASP A 79 0.80 21.87 -10.40
N PRO A 80 1.29 22.65 -11.39
CA PRO A 80 1.78 24.00 -11.17
C PRO A 80 0.74 24.98 -10.61
N SER A 81 -0.55 24.64 -10.69
CA SER A 81 -1.65 25.45 -10.15
C SER A 81 -1.92 25.19 -8.66
N ASP A 82 -1.27 24.21 -8.05
CA ASP A 82 -1.43 23.89 -6.65
C ASP A 82 -0.84 24.97 -5.75
N ALA A 83 -1.56 25.37 -4.69
CA ALA A 83 -1.15 26.45 -3.78
C ALA A 83 0.19 26.19 -3.10
N ASP A 84 0.56 24.92 -2.94
CA ASP A 84 1.81 24.48 -2.31
C ASP A 84 2.97 24.29 -3.31
N TYR A 85 2.71 24.40 -4.63
CA TYR A 85 3.73 24.21 -5.66
C TYR A 85 4.91 25.19 -5.53
N GLY A 86 4.63 26.44 -5.16
CA GLY A 86 5.63 27.51 -5.04
C GLY A 86 6.55 27.41 -3.80
N ASN A 87 6.13 26.69 -2.76
CA ASN A 87 6.93 26.52 -1.54
C ASN A 87 8.02 25.46 -1.66
N VAL A 88 8.01 24.68 -2.73
CA VAL A 88 8.87 23.50 -2.89
C VAL A 88 10.01 23.73 -3.90
N GLY A 89 10.22 24.96 -4.43
CA GLY A 89 11.26 25.32 -5.41
C GLY A 89 10.97 24.81 -6.82
N ASP A 90 11.67 25.34 -7.82
CA ASP A 90 11.42 25.04 -9.23
C ASP A 90 11.98 23.66 -9.64
N ALA A 91 11.21 22.87 -10.38
CA ALA A 91 11.60 21.53 -10.85
C ALA A 91 12.83 21.52 -11.80
N GLY A 92 13.25 22.72 -12.27
CA GLY A 92 14.37 22.90 -13.18
C GLY A 92 15.74 23.05 -12.52
N ASP A 93 15.80 23.30 -11.20
CA ASP A 93 17.06 23.71 -10.53
C ASP A 93 17.81 22.58 -9.82
N ILE A 94 17.22 21.37 -9.70
CA ILE A 94 17.88 20.25 -9.03
C ILE A 94 17.90 19.06 -9.99
N GLY A 95 19.00 18.88 -10.67
CA GLY A 95 19.23 17.75 -11.58
C GLY A 95 19.14 16.40 -10.87
N GLY A 96 18.16 15.58 -11.27
CA GLY A 96 18.01 14.19 -10.90
C GLY A 96 16.99 13.93 -9.80
N GLN A 97 16.18 12.89 -10.01
CA GLN A 97 15.32 12.31 -8.97
C GLN A 97 16.23 11.76 -7.86
N ARG A 98 16.01 12.19 -6.61
CA ARG A 98 16.75 11.70 -5.44
C ARG A 98 15.79 11.04 -4.49
N SER A 99 16.17 9.90 -3.96
CA SER A 99 15.49 9.36 -2.79
C SER A 99 16.11 10.01 -1.55
N ASP A 100 15.31 10.76 -0.81
CA ASP A 100 15.75 11.37 0.44
C ASP A 100 15.56 10.49 1.65
N THR A 101 14.68 9.52 1.55
CA THR A 101 14.37 8.58 2.63
C THR A 101 14.37 7.15 2.09
N LEU A 102 15.18 6.30 2.72
CA LEU A 102 15.23 4.87 2.46
C LEU A 102 15.00 4.12 3.78
N MET A 103 14.01 3.23 3.79
CA MET A 103 13.71 2.41 4.97
C MET A 103 13.36 0.98 4.57
N VAL A 104 13.76 0.01 5.42
CA VAL A 104 13.29 -1.37 5.32
C VAL A 104 12.36 -1.66 6.48
N LEU A 105 11.13 -2.05 6.18
CA LEU A 105 10.17 -2.58 7.12
C LEU A 105 10.25 -4.10 7.08
N HIS A 106 10.54 -4.71 8.21
CA HIS A 106 10.54 -6.16 8.41
C HIS A 106 9.27 -6.57 9.16
N TYR A 107 8.47 -7.44 8.54
CA TYR A 107 7.23 -7.96 9.10
C TYR A 107 7.31 -9.45 9.36
N VAL A 108 7.18 -9.88 10.61
CA VAL A 108 7.15 -11.30 11.01
C VAL A 108 5.71 -11.79 11.02
N LYS A 109 5.34 -12.66 10.07
CA LYS A 109 3.95 -13.13 9.87
C LYS A 109 3.37 -13.85 11.08
N ARG A 110 4.16 -14.68 11.76
CA ARG A 110 3.72 -15.49 12.91
C ARG A 110 3.34 -14.66 14.13
N THR A 111 4.07 -13.58 14.40
CA THR A 111 3.88 -12.74 15.60
C THR A 111 3.17 -11.43 15.32
N GLY A 112 3.06 -11.02 14.05
CA GLY A 112 2.60 -9.68 13.66
C GLY A 112 3.59 -8.57 14.03
N THR A 113 4.83 -8.92 14.38
CA THR A 113 5.84 -7.95 14.79
C THR A 113 6.35 -7.18 13.58
N VAL A 114 6.45 -5.87 13.73
CA VAL A 114 7.01 -4.96 12.71
C VAL A 114 8.26 -4.30 13.27
N SER A 115 9.33 -4.28 12.49
CA SER A 115 10.56 -3.54 12.77
C SER A 115 10.88 -2.64 11.59
N LEU A 116 11.36 -1.43 11.86
CA LEU A 116 11.71 -0.44 10.84
C LEU A 116 13.18 -0.07 10.97
N MET A 117 13.92 -0.14 9.85
CA MET A 117 15.32 0.24 9.75
C MET A 117 15.46 1.36 8.72
N SER A 118 16.00 2.50 9.13
CA SER A 118 16.35 3.60 8.22
C SER A 118 17.74 3.37 7.63
N ILE A 119 17.89 3.62 6.34
CA ILE A 119 19.16 3.54 5.61
C ILE A 119 19.60 4.97 5.31
N PRO A 120 20.80 5.40 5.74
CA PRO A 120 21.31 6.71 5.39
C PRO A 120 21.46 6.86 3.87
N ARG A 121 20.89 7.89 3.28
CA ARG A 121 20.93 8.13 1.82
C ARG A 121 22.34 8.29 1.26
N ASP A 122 23.29 8.71 2.11
CA ASP A 122 24.68 8.91 1.76
C ASP A 122 25.59 7.69 2.09
N LEU A 123 24.97 6.54 2.42
CA LEU A 123 25.71 5.30 2.67
C LEU A 123 26.52 4.93 1.41
N TRP A 124 27.83 4.71 1.60
CA TRP A 124 28.76 4.40 0.52
C TRP A 124 28.77 2.89 0.26
N VAL A 125 28.32 2.47 -0.91
CA VAL A 125 28.11 1.06 -1.24
C VAL A 125 28.34 0.80 -2.73
N ALA A 126 28.62 -0.44 -3.10
CA ALA A 126 28.66 -0.88 -4.49
C ALA A 126 27.26 -0.88 -5.10
N ILE A 127 27.05 -0.20 -6.23
CA ILE A 127 25.74 -0.01 -6.87
C ILE A 127 25.39 -1.21 -7.74
N GLY A 128 24.17 -1.68 -7.59
CA GLY A 128 23.62 -2.82 -8.34
C GLY A 128 24.47 -4.08 -8.21
N ASN A 129 24.86 -4.64 -9.34
CA ASN A 129 25.75 -5.79 -9.42
C ASN A 129 27.21 -5.38 -9.70
N GLY A 130 27.49 -4.07 -9.81
CA GLY A 130 28.81 -3.52 -10.10
C GLY A 130 29.76 -3.52 -8.90
N GLU A 131 31.00 -3.15 -9.17
CA GLU A 131 32.04 -2.93 -8.14
C GLU A 131 32.22 -1.44 -7.81
N ASN A 132 31.59 -0.55 -8.60
CA ASN A 132 31.68 0.88 -8.38
C ASN A 132 30.93 1.28 -7.12
N GLU A 133 31.67 1.81 -6.16
CA GLU A 133 31.08 2.32 -4.92
C GLU A 133 30.66 3.78 -5.08
N GLN A 134 29.45 4.08 -4.68
CA GLN A 134 28.86 5.41 -4.68
C GLN A 134 27.89 5.55 -3.49
N ARG A 135 27.28 6.72 -3.35
CA ARG A 135 26.20 6.91 -2.38
C ARG A 135 24.97 6.10 -2.81
N ILE A 136 24.32 5.41 -1.87
CA ILE A 136 23.19 4.52 -2.16
C ILE A 136 22.03 5.24 -2.87
N ASN A 137 21.85 6.56 -2.65
CA ASN A 137 20.82 7.35 -3.32
C ASN A 137 21.05 7.47 -4.84
N THR A 138 22.26 7.26 -5.35
CA THR A 138 22.52 7.25 -6.80
C THR A 138 21.93 6.02 -7.48
N ALA A 139 21.78 4.90 -6.76
CA ALA A 139 21.13 3.70 -7.28
C ALA A 139 19.67 3.94 -7.70
N TYR A 140 18.98 4.86 -7.04
CA TYR A 140 17.61 5.25 -7.40
C TYR A 140 17.53 5.91 -8.78
N GLN A 141 18.54 6.70 -9.15
CA GLN A 141 18.63 7.35 -10.48
C GLN A 141 18.86 6.36 -11.61
N GLU A 142 19.50 5.23 -11.29
CA GLU A 142 19.78 4.16 -12.28
C GLU A 142 18.57 3.23 -12.49
N GLY A 143 17.56 3.31 -11.59
CA GLY A 143 16.31 2.56 -11.67
C GLY A 143 15.97 1.81 -10.39
N THR A 144 14.69 1.55 -10.23
CA THR A 144 14.13 0.88 -9.05
C THR A 144 14.73 -0.50 -8.80
N ASP A 145 14.94 -1.27 -9.86
CA ASP A 145 15.54 -2.60 -9.78
C ASP A 145 17.03 -2.56 -9.38
N VAL A 146 17.76 -1.52 -9.77
CA VAL A 146 19.14 -1.27 -9.35
C VAL A 146 19.18 -0.93 -7.87
N LEU A 147 18.27 -0.07 -7.40
CA LEU A 147 18.17 0.29 -5.98
C LEU A 147 17.86 -0.94 -5.12
N VAL A 148 16.87 -1.74 -5.51
CA VAL A 148 16.50 -2.98 -4.78
C VAL A 148 17.70 -3.91 -4.64
N ARG A 149 18.41 -4.20 -5.76
CA ARG A 149 19.61 -5.04 -5.75
C ARG A 149 20.72 -4.46 -4.89
N THR A 150 20.92 -3.14 -4.94
CA THR A 150 21.91 -2.44 -4.11
C THR A 150 21.62 -2.62 -2.63
N VAL A 151 20.38 -2.41 -2.20
CA VAL A 151 19.96 -2.58 -0.79
C VAL A 151 20.12 -4.02 -0.34
N GLN A 152 19.64 -4.99 -1.15
CA GLN A 152 19.77 -6.41 -0.83
C GLN A 152 21.24 -6.82 -0.65
N ARG A 153 22.11 -6.38 -1.54
CA ARG A 153 23.53 -6.70 -1.47
C ARG A 153 24.24 -6.02 -0.31
N ALA A 154 24.01 -4.72 -0.12
CA ALA A 154 24.70 -3.93 0.89
C ALA A 154 24.35 -4.37 2.32
N LEU A 155 23.10 -4.77 2.56
CA LEU A 155 22.60 -5.12 3.87
C LEU A 155 22.44 -6.63 4.08
N ASN A 156 22.60 -7.43 3.03
CA ASN A 156 22.32 -8.88 3.02
C ASN A 156 20.91 -9.21 3.52
N ILE A 157 19.92 -8.41 3.08
CA ILE A 157 18.50 -8.54 3.44
C ILE A 157 17.70 -8.77 2.18
N PRO A 158 16.88 -9.85 2.07
CA PRO A 158 15.98 -10.04 0.93
C PRO A 158 14.89 -8.97 0.95
N ILE A 159 14.57 -8.37 -0.20
CA ILE A 159 13.46 -7.42 -0.36
C ILE A 159 12.36 -8.10 -1.18
N HIS A 160 11.17 -8.19 -0.59
CA HIS A 160 10.02 -8.87 -1.19
C HIS A 160 9.05 -7.87 -1.84
N HIS A 161 9.00 -6.65 -1.31
CA HIS A 161 8.09 -5.58 -1.77
C HIS A 161 8.83 -4.25 -1.85
N TYR A 162 8.44 -3.44 -2.82
CA TYR A 162 8.91 -2.06 -2.99
C TYR A 162 7.72 -1.12 -2.89
N VAL A 163 7.89 -0.04 -2.14
CA VAL A 163 6.87 1.00 -1.97
C VAL A 163 7.54 2.35 -2.14
N GLU A 164 7.09 3.12 -3.10
CA GLU A 164 7.54 4.49 -3.32
C GLU A 164 6.45 5.46 -2.91
N ILE A 165 6.85 6.50 -2.20
CA ILE A 165 5.99 7.59 -1.76
C ILE A 165 6.60 8.87 -2.29
N ASP A 166 5.90 9.54 -3.17
CA ASP A 166 6.23 10.86 -3.70
C ASP A 166 5.40 11.97 -3.00
N PHE A 167 5.68 13.24 -3.35
CA PHE A 167 4.93 14.36 -2.81
C PHE A 167 3.43 14.34 -3.17
N GLN A 168 3.03 13.67 -4.24
CA GLN A 168 1.61 13.53 -4.60
C GLN A 168 0.91 12.45 -3.78
N GLY A 169 1.61 11.39 -3.39
CA GLY A 169 1.07 10.34 -2.54
C GLY A 169 0.80 10.78 -1.09
N PHE A 170 1.24 11.99 -0.71
CA PHE A 170 1.01 12.58 0.62
C PHE A 170 -0.27 13.43 0.73
N LYS A 171 -1.00 13.63 -0.36
CA LYS A 171 -2.29 14.35 -0.40
C LYS A 171 -3.45 13.37 -0.34
#